data_7923b927c880cca8afe7e89637b7a2d6
#
_entry.id   7923b927c880cca8afe7e89637b7a2d6
#
_cell.length_a   1.000
_cell.length_b   1.000
_cell.length_c   1.000
_cell.angle_alpha   90.00
_cell.angle_beta   90.00
_cell.angle_gamma   90.00
#
_symmetry.space_group_name_H-M   'P 1'
#
loop_
_entity.id
_entity.type
_entity.pdbx_description
1 polymer ?
#
loop_
_entity_poly.entity_id
_entity_poly.type
_entity_poly.pdbx_seq_one_letter_code
_entity_poly.pdbx_strand_id
1 'polypeptide(L)'
;MFINHGYWYFVFFYKLVTNNYKIYMKTITKEELVEAGLQYGYSRSRRHPSTKSFITSTVNGVDMIDLDKTKVQFENALAFLSGMKASGKVIMFVGVKPEVRQLVKEVALSLNTPYVAERFIGGLLTNFPQMKKRIEKLHDLLKKKEKGELAVYTKKEQLLIQRDIDRLDRDFGGVSSLTNVPAAIVIVDPRHESMCVLEAIRMHIPVVALTNTDCTLEGIDYPVVGNDGSIKPVRFFLETIKAALAVEA
;
A
#
# COMPACT_ATOMS: atom_id res chain seq x y z
N MET A 1 -23.60 31.00 -11.44
CA MET A 1 -22.15 31.06 -11.23
C MET A 1 -21.91 30.69 -9.76
N PHE A 2 -21.92 29.38 -9.44
CA PHE A 2 -21.70 28.88 -8.07
C PHE A 2 -20.25 28.53 -7.92
N ILE A 3 -19.47 29.40 -7.30
CA ILE A 3 -18.04 29.15 -6.99
C ILE A 3 -18.01 28.23 -5.77
N ASN A 4 -17.43 27.07 -5.97
CA ASN A 4 -17.35 25.95 -5.05
C ASN A 4 -16.50 26.30 -3.81
N HIS A 5 -17.12 26.84 -2.75
CA HIS A 5 -16.46 27.24 -1.49
C HIS A 5 -15.81 26.07 -0.73
N GLY A 6 -16.19 24.83 -1.04
CA GLY A 6 -15.61 23.63 -0.40
C GLY A 6 -14.16 23.34 -0.80
N TYR A 7 -13.77 23.67 -2.03
CA TYR A 7 -12.42 23.40 -2.55
C TYR A 7 -11.35 24.28 -1.90
N TRP A 8 -11.69 25.57 -1.62
CA TRP A 8 -10.79 26.52 -0.96
C TRP A 8 -10.57 26.21 0.52
N TYR A 9 -11.59 25.74 1.23
CA TYR A 9 -11.47 25.30 2.62
C TYR A 9 -10.59 24.05 2.73
N PHE A 10 -10.71 23.11 1.79
CA PHE A 10 -9.89 21.89 1.75
C PHE A 10 -8.42 22.21 1.45
N VAL A 11 -8.16 23.09 0.48
CA VAL A 11 -6.79 23.52 0.12
C VAL A 11 -6.16 24.37 1.23
N PHE A 12 -6.92 25.22 1.91
CA PHE A 12 -6.42 26.06 3.00
C PHE A 12 -6.15 25.23 4.28
N PHE A 13 -7.04 24.30 4.62
CA PHE A 13 -6.84 23.36 5.72
C PHE A 13 -5.65 22.43 5.45
N TYR A 14 -5.51 21.98 4.20
CA TYR A 14 -4.37 21.17 3.74
C TYR A 14 -3.04 21.94 3.86
N LYS A 15 -3.00 23.23 3.51
CA LYS A 15 -1.81 24.08 3.68
C LYS A 15 -1.45 24.35 5.14
N LEU A 16 -2.43 24.54 6.01
CA LEU A 16 -2.19 24.75 7.45
C LEU A 16 -1.68 23.48 8.14
N VAL A 17 -2.25 22.33 7.81
CA VAL A 17 -1.82 21.03 8.32
C VAL A 17 -0.41 20.71 7.81
N THR A 18 -0.13 20.87 6.51
CA THR A 18 1.18 20.55 5.92
C THR A 18 2.33 21.43 6.45
N ASN A 19 2.07 22.68 6.83
CA ASN A 19 3.12 23.55 7.42
C ASN A 19 3.54 23.13 8.83
N ASN A 20 2.63 22.61 9.66
CA ASN A 20 2.98 22.09 10.98
C ASN A 20 3.65 20.69 10.91
N TYR A 21 3.28 19.85 9.95
CA TYR A 21 3.88 18.51 9.77
C TYR A 21 5.28 18.55 9.15
N LYS A 22 5.60 19.59 8.40
CA LYS A 22 6.95 19.76 7.81
C LYS A 22 8.09 19.81 8.85
N ILE A 23 7.76 20.10 10.11
CA ILE A 23 8.74 20.25 11.21
C ILE A 23 9.24 18.88 11.72
N TYR A 24 8.51 17.80 11.53
CA TYR A 24 8.83 16.45 12.07
C TYR A 24 9.21 15.41 11.02
N MET A 25 9.10 15.71 9.72
CA MET A 25 9.49 14.76 8.68
C MET A 25 11.01 14.76 8.48
N LYS A 26 11.62 13.60 8.63
CA LYS A 26 12.99 13.37 8.16
C LYS A 26 13.05 13.77 6.69
N THR A 27 13.80 14.81 6.36
CA THR A 27 14.04 15.25 4.98
C THR A 27 14.79 14.14 4.25
N ILE A 28 14.18 13.55 3.22
CA ILE A 28 14.83 12.55 2.38
C ILE A 28 15.90 13.24 1.56
N THR A 29 17.14 12.75 1.61
CA THR A 29 18.23 13.26 0.79
C THR A 29 18.34 12.49 -0.52
N LYS A 30 18.92 13.13 -1.54
CA LYS A 30 19.14 12.46 -2.84
C LYS A 30 20.13 11.32 -2.71
N GLU A 31 21.11 11.46 -1.84
CA GLU A 31 22.12 10.46 -1.52
C GLU A 31 21.48 9.19 -0.95
N GLU A 32 20.51 9.32 -0.03
CA GLU A 32 19.75 8.19 0.51
C GLU A 32 18.97 7.46 -0.60
N LEU A 33 18.36 8.18 -1.54
CA LEU A 33 17.66 7.59 -2.69
C LEU A 33 18.60 6.83 -3.63
N VAL A 34 19.78 7.39 -3.89
CA VAL A 34 20.84 6.75 -4.69
C VAL A 34 21.35 5.50 -3.99
N GLU A 35 21.65 5.58 -2.70
CA GLU A 35 22.12 4.44 -1.91
C GLU A 35 21.07 3.33 -1.83
N ALA A 36 19.80 3.69 -1.71
CA ALA A 36 18.69 2.74 -1.75
C ALA A 36 18.50 2.10 -3.13
N GLY A 37 19.02 2.71 -4.21
CA GLY A 37 18.93 2.18 -5.57
C GLY A 37 17.60 2.48 -6.28
N LEU A 38 16.92 3.58 -5.91
CA LEU A 38 15.65 3.97 -6.52
C LEU A 38 15.80 4.48 -7.97
N GLN A 39 17.00 4.86 -8.41
CA GLN A 39 17.27 5.42 -9.73
C GLN A 39 17.13 4.41 -10.89
N TYR A 40 17.07 3.13 -10.63
CA TYR A 40 17.06 2.11 -11.68
C TYR A 40 15.63 1.76 -12.11
N GLY A 41 15.27 2.12 -13.33
CA GLY A 41 14.04 1.68 -13.99
C GLY A 41 14.18 0.33 -14.68
N TYR A 42 13.15 -0.06 -15.41
CA TYR A 42 13.20 -1.20 -16.31
C TYR A 42 13.84 -0.84 -17.65
N SER A 43 13.96 -1.84 -18.53
CA SER A 43 14.45 -1.62 -19.89
C SER A 43 13.54 -0.67 -20.66
N ARG A 44 14.14 0.13 -21.56
CA ARG A 44 13.40 1.07 -22.43
C ARG A 44 12.25 0.43 -23.20
N SER A 45 12.36 -0.86 -23.58
CA SER A 45 11.32 -1.60 -24.28
C SER A 45 10.05 -1.81 -23.45
N ARG A 46 10.16 -1.75 -22.11
CA ARG A 46 9.04 -1.94 -21.17
C ARG A 46 8.44 -0.61 -20.69
N ARG A 47 9.05 0.51 -21.05
CA ARG A 47 8.63 1.84 -20.60
C ARG A 47 7.18 2.14 -20.94
N HIS A 48 6.41 2.58 -19.95
CA HIS A 48 5.08 3.12 -20.16
C HIS A 48 5.14 4.61 -20.51
N PRO A 49 4.31 5.11 -21.44
CA PRO A 49 4.32 6.53 -21.86
C PRO A 49 4.13 7.52 -20.70
N SER A 50 3.30 7.21 -19.72
CA SER A 50 3.01 8.07 -18.56
C SER A 50 4.24 8.36 -17.68
N THR A 51 5.24 7.47 -17.68
CA THR A 51 6.45 7.62 -16.85
C THR A 51 7.58 8.37 -17.55
N LYS A 52 7.43 8.69 -18.86
CA LYS A 52 8.48 9.32 -19.66
C LYS A 52 9.05 10.60 -19.07
N SER A 53 8.21 11.42 -18.44
CA SER A 53 8.62 12.69 -17.80
C SER A 53 9.50 12.52 -16.57
N PHE A 54 9.54 11.30 -15.99
CA PHE A 54 10.32 10.96 -14.80
C PHE A 54 11.65 10.26 -15.12
N ILE A 55 12.00 10.15 -16.39
CA ILE A 55 13.22 9.49 -16.86
C ILE A 55 14.21 10.56 -17.31
N THR A 56 15.41 10.54 -16.74
CA THR A 56 16.50 11.47 -17.08
C THR A 56 17.28 11.00 -18.30
N SER A 57 17.64 9.71 -18.36
CA SER A 57 18.46 9.12 -19.41
C SER A 57 18.19 7.62 -19.52
N THR A 58 18.77 6.98 -20.55
CA THR A 58 18.78 5.52 -20.68
C THR A 58 20.23 5.08 -20.82
N VAL A 59 20.70 4.24 -19.92
CA VAL A 59 22.09 3.74 -19.88
C VAL A 59 22.05 2.21 -20.08
N ASN A 60 22.77 1.69 -21.05
CA ASN A 60 22.79 0.26 -21.39
C ASN A 60 21.40 -0.36 -21.57
N GLY A 61 20.46 0.42 -22.16
CA GLY A 61 19.07 -0.04 -22.37
C GLY A 61 18.17 0.02 -21.14
N VAL A 62 18.67 0.43 -19.97
CA VAL A 62 17.92 0.61 -18.72
C VAL A 62 17.64 2.09 -18.50
N ASP A 63 16.39 2.40 -18.16
CA ASP A 63 15.97 3.77 -17.86
C ASP A 63 16.46 4.23 -16.49
N MET A 64 16.97 5.46 -16.45
CA MET A 64 17.42 6.11 -15.21
C MET A 64 16.35 7.12 -14.76
N ILE A 65 15.83 6.91 -13.56
CA ILE A 65 14.76 7.71 -12.97
C ILE A 65 15.33 9.02 -12.38
N ASP A 66 14.59 10.10 -12.55
CA ASP A 66 14.89 11.42 -11.99
C ASP A 66 14.58 11.46 -10.49
N LEU A 67 15.63 11.32 -9.68
CA LEU A 67 15.49 11.28 -8.22
C LEU A 67 15.05 12.61 -7.59
N ASP A 68 15.24 13.74 -8.25
CA ASP A 68 14.76 15.03 -7.75
C ASP A 68 13.24 15.07 -7.81
N LYS A 69 12.64 14.53 -8.88
CA LYS A 69 11.20 14.37 -8.99
C LYS A 69 10.66 13.29 -8.04
N THR A 70 11.36 12.15 -7.93
CA THR A 70 11.00 11.08 -6.99
C THR A 70 10.96 11.61 -5.56
N LYS A 71 11.94 12.45 -5.15
CA LYS A 71 11.97 13.07 -3.83
C LYS A 71 10.70 13.87 -3.55
N VAL A 72 10.32 14.76 -4.47
CA VAL A 72 9.12 15.60 -4.32
C VAL A 72 7.86 14.74 -4.24
N GLN A 73 7.75 13.71 -5.09
CA GLN A 73 6.64 12.77 -5.04
C GLN A 73 6.56 12.04 -3.70
N PHE A 74 7.71 11.60 -3.19
CA PHE A 74 7.78 10.87 -1.93
C PHE A 74 7.40 11.77 -0.75
N GLU A 75 7.90 13.00 -0.70
CA GLU A 75 7.52 13.99 0.34
C GLU A 75 6.01 14.27 0.33
N ASN A 76 5.40 14.41 -0.85
CA ASN A 76 3.94 14.58 -0.98
C ASN A 76 3.16 13.35 -0.48
N ALA A 77 3.63 12.14 -0.82
CA ALA A 77 3.03 10.88 -0.36
C ALA A 77 3.10 10.75 1.17
N LEU A 78 4.25 11.07 1.77
CA LEU A 78 4.43 11.04 3.23
C LEU A 78 3.52 12.07 3.93
N ALA A 79 3.45 13.30 3.42
CA ALA A 79 2.58 14.33 3.97
C ALA A 79 1.11 13.89 3.97
N PHE A 80 0.65 13.28 2.87
CA PHE A 80 -0.70 12.74 2.76
C PHE A 80 -0.96 11.62 3.77
N LEU A 81 -0.07 10.62 3.85
CA LEU A 81 -0.23 9.47 4.75
C LEU A 81 -0.21 9.89 6.22
N SER A 82 0.69 10.82 6.61
CA SER A 82 0.72 11.37 7.98
C SER A 82 -0.59 12.08 8.34
N GLY A 83 -1.13 12.90 7.43
CA GLY A 83 -2.42 13.55 7.64
C GLY A 83 -3.58 12.56 7.78
N MET A 84 -3.56 11.45 7.04
CA MET A 84 -4.53 10.36 7.17
C MET A 84 -4.43 9.68 8.54
N LYS A 85 -3.21 9.37 8.98
CA LYS A 85 -2.96 8.75 10.28
C LYS A 85 -3.39 9.66 11.44
N ALA A 86 -3.03 10.93 11.41
CA ALA A 86 -3.43 11.93 12.40
C ALA A 86 -4.95 12.10 12.51
N SER A 87 -5.67 11.87 11.40
CA SER A 87 -7.13 11.85 11.38
C SER A 87 -7.75 10.53 11.85
N GLY A 88 -6.95 9.59 12.37
CA GLY A 88 -7.41 8.27 12.82
C GLY A 88 -7.92 7.36 11.70
N LYS A 89 -7.57 7.65 10.45
CA LYS A 89 -8.04 6.90 9.29
C LYS A 89 -7.18 5.65 9.07
N VAL A 90 -7.83 4.57 8.65
CA VAL A 90 -7.17 3.28 8.39
C VAL A 90 -6.48 3.30 7.03
N ILE A 91 -5.19 2.99 7.03
CA ILE A 91 -4.34 2.82 5.83
C ILE A 91 -4.10 1.33 5.65
N MET A 92 -4.25 0.81 4.42
CA MET A 92 -3.98 -0.59 4.09
C MET A 92 -2.73 -0.70 3.22
N PHE A 93 -1.86 -1.68 3.52
CA PHE A 93 -0.67 -1.97 2.74
C PHE A 93 -0.90 -3.16 1.81
N VAL A 94 -0.48 -3.05 0.54
CA VAL A 94 -0.63 -4.10 -0.48
C VAL A 94 0.69 -4.32 -1.19
N GLY A 95 1.14 -5.58 -1.24
CA GLY A 95 2.33 -5.98 -1.99
C GLY A 95 2.50 -7.48 -1.97
N VAL A 96 2.15 -8.13 -3.08
CA VAL A 96 2.00 -9.59 -3.22
C VAL A 96 3.23 -10.24 -3.86
N LYS A 97 4.13 -9.45 -4.48
CA LYS A 97 5.36 -9.99 -5.03
C LYS A 97 6.14 -10.80 -3.97
N PRO A 98 6.65 -11.99 -4.29
CA PRO A 98 7.37 -12.85 -3.34
C PRO A 98 8.50 -12.14 -2.59
N GLU A 99 9.23 -11.25 -3.28
CA GLU A 99 10.36 -10.50 -2.73
C GLU A 99 9.94 -9.42 -1.73
N VAL A 100 8.69 -8.96 -1.83
CA VAL A 100 8.16 -7.79 -1.11
C VAL A 100 7.21 -8.18 0.01
N ARG A 101 6.48 -9.30 -0.12
CA ARG A 101 5.41 -9.69 0.80
C ARG A 101 5.80 -9.70 2.27
N GLN A 102 7.01 -10.20 2.57
CA GLN A 102 7.49 -10.28 3.95
C GLN A 102 7.73 -8.88 4.54
N LEU A 103 8.30 -7.95 3.75
CA LEU A 103 8.53 -6.57 4.16
C LEU A 103 7.21 -5.84 4.41
N VAL A 104 6.23 -6.00 3.51
CA VAL A 104 4.90 -5.40 3.68
C VAL A 104 4.24 -5.91 4.96
N LYS A 105 4.30 -7.21 5.22
CA LYS A 105 3.77 -7.83 6.43
C LYS A 105 4.44 -7.28 7.69
N GLU A 106 5.78 -7.23 7.73
CA GLU A 106 6.55 -6.72 8.88
C GLU A 106 6.22 -5.25 9.20
N VAL A 107 6.18 -4.41 8.17
CA VAL A 107 5.87 -2.97 8.33
C VAL A 107 4.42 -2.79 8.80
N ALA A 108 3.47 -3.46 8.17
CA ALA A 108 2.06 -3.33 8.51
C ALA A 108 1.78 -3.82 9.95
N LEU A 109 2.35 -4.95 10.35
CA LEU A 109 2.23 -5.46 11.73
C LEU A 109 2.83 -4.49 12.75
N SER A 110 3.98 -3.89 12.45
CA SER A 110 4.61 -2.90 13.35
C SER A 110 3.79 -1.62 13.53
N LEU A 111 2.95 -1.27 12.55
CA LEU A 111 2.05 -0.11 12.57
C LEU A 111 0.63 -0.46 13.03
N ASN A 112 0.38 -1.74 13.30
CA ASN A 112 -0.96 -2.28 13.58
C ASN A 112 -1.99 -1.89 12.51
N THR A 113 -1.61 -2.03 11.24
CA THR A 113 -2.43 -1.67 10.08
C THR A 113 -2.76 -2.91 9.25
N PRO A 114 -3.91 -2.95 8.56
CA PRO A 114 -4.26 -4.06 7.67
C PRO A 114 -3.32 -4.14 6.47
N TYR A 115 -3.13 -5.37 5.97
CA TYR A 115 -2.26 -5.61 4.82
C TYR A 115 -2.75 -6.77 3.94
N VAL A 116 -2.31 -6.77 2.68
CA VAL A 116 -2.45 -7.89 1.75
C VAL A 116 -1.06 -8.24 1.21
N ALA A 117 -0.57 -9.43 1.57
CA ALA A 117 0.78 -9.89 1.22
C ALA A 117 0.80 -11.16 0.36
N GLU A 118 -0.28 -11.97 0.34
CA GLU A 118 -0.30 -13.24 -0.41
C GLU A 118 -1.03 -13.10 -1.75
N ARG A 119 -2.26 -12.60 -1.72
CA ARG A 119 -3.08 -12.38 -2.91
C ARG A 119 -4.15 -11.34 -2.63
N PHE A 120 -4.31 -10.36 -3.50
CA PHE A 120 -5.46 -9.47 -3.45
C PHE A 120 -6.71 -10.21 -3.95
N ILE A 121 -7.73 -10.27 -3.10
CA ILE A 121 -8.99 -10.93 -3.44
C ILE A 121 -9.93 -9.89 -4.07
N GLY A 122 -10.32 -10.13 -5.33
CA GLY A 122 -11.28 -9.27 -6.02
C GLY A 122 -12.58 -9.13 -5.23
N GLY A 123 -13.07 -7.90 -5.14
CA GLY A 123 -14.22 -7.52 -4.31
C GLY A 123 -13.88 -7.12 -2.88
N LEU A 124 -12.59 -7.11 -2.48
CA LEU A 124 -12.20 -6.71 -1.13
C LEU A 124 -12.61 -5.27 -0.80
N LEU A 125 -12.54 -4.37 -1.78
CA LEU A 125 -12.97 -2.97 -1.61
C LEU A 125 -14.40 -2.77 -2.12
N THR A 126 -14.72 -3.27 -3.31
CA THR A 126 -16.00 -3.02 -3.98
C THR A 126 -17.16 -3.84 -3.41
N ASN A 127 -16.87 -5.01 -2.81
CA ASN A 127 -17.87 -5.90 -2.20
C ASN A 127 -17.51 -6.24 -0.75
N PHE A 128 -17.11 -5.25 0.01
CA PHE A 128 -16.65 -5.41 1.39
C PHE A 128 -17.65 -6.14 2.30
N PRO A 129 -18.99 -5.92 2.23
CA PRO A 129 -19.93 -6.66 3.07
C PRO A 129 -19.87 -8.19 2.92
N GLN A 130 -19.61 -8.71 1.72
CA GLN A 130 -19.42 -10.14 1.51
C GLN A 130 -18.06 -10.63 2.00
N MET A 131 -17.02 -9.82 1.83
CA MET A 131 -15.67 -10.13 2.35
C MET A 131 -15.67 -10.16 3.88
N LYS A 132 -16.39 -9.25 4.53
CA LYS A 132 -16.58 -9.21 5.98
C LYS A 132 -17.16 -10.52 6.52
N LYS A 133 -18.17 -11.10 5.86
CA LYS A 133 -18.72 -12.43 6.25
C LYS A 133 -17.66 -13.54 6.20
N ARG A 134 -16.72 -13.47 5.26
CA ARG A 134 -15.61 -14.45 5.19
C ARG A 134 -14.61 -14.25 6.32
N ILE A 135 -14.33 -12.99 6.67
CA ILE A 135 -13.48 -12.63 7.82
C ILE A 135 -14.15 -13.10 9.12
N GLU A 136 -15.44 -12.86 9.30
CA GLU A 136 -16.21 -13.33 10.46
C GLU A 136 -16.18 -14.86 10.56
N LYS A 137 -16.36 -15.58 9.42
CA LYS A 137 -16.22 -17.04 9.37
C LYS A 137 -14.83 -17.51 9.83
N LEU A 138 -13.75 -16.80 9.42
CA LEU A 138 -12.40 -17.10 9.88
C LEU A 138 -12.28 -16.95 11.40
N HIS A 139 -12.77 -15.85 11.95
CA HIS A 139 -12.76 -15.61 13.41
C HIS A 139 -13.53 -16.67 14.17
N ASP A 140 -14.71 -17.09 13.67
CA ASP A 140 -15.53 -18.12 14.32
C ASP A 140 -14.83 -19.49 14.31
N LEU A 141 -14.19 -19.85 13.18
CA LEU A 141 -13.46 -21.11 13.09
C LEU A 141 -12.22 -21.11 14.01
N LEU A 142 -11.48 -19.99 14.10
CA LEU A 142 -10.35 -19.86 15.01
C LEU A 142 -10.80 -19.97 16.48
N LYS A 143 -11.88 -19.30 16.87
CA LYS A 143 -12.47 -19.41 18.22
C LYS A 143 -12.88 -20.83 18.57
N LYS A 144 -13.54 -21.54 17.64
CA LYS A 144 -13.93 -22.95 17.83
C LYS A 144 -12.72 -23.86 18.01
N LYS A 145 -11.65 -23.59 17.23
CA LYS A 145 -10.37 -24.33 17.36
C LYS A 145 -9.73 -24.10 18.72
N GLU A 146 -9.64 -22.84 19.20
CA GLU A 146 -9.07 -22.48 20.49
C GLU A 146 -9.86 -23.11 21.67
N LYS A 147 -11.18 -23.16 21.57
CA LYS A 147 -12.05 -23.78 22.57
C LYS A 147 -12.07 -25.32 22.54
N GLY A 148 -11.39 -25.94 21.57
CA GLY A 148 -11.39 -27.40 21.41
C GLY A 148 -12.71 -27.98 20.88
N GLU A 149 -13.64 -27.13 20.43
CA GLU A 149 -14.95 -27.56 19.94
C GLU A 149 -14.85 -28.44 18.66
N LEU A 150 -13.70 -28.39 18.00
CA LEU A 150 -13.44 -29.21 16.80
C LEU A 150 -13.22 -30.70 17.13
N ALA A 151 -13.01 -31.07 18.40
CA ALA A 151 -12.79 -32.46 18.82
C ALA A 151 -14.06 -33.36 18.62
N VAL A 152 -15.24 -32.76 18.49
CA VAL A 152 -16.50 -33.49 18.25
C VAL A 152 -16.58 -34.04 16.82
N TYR A 153 -15.82 -33.45 15.88
CA TYR A 153 -15.81 -33.87 14.48
C TYR A 153 -14.87 -35.07 14.26
N THR A 154 -15.17 -35.86 13.22
CA THR A 154 -14.26 -36.94 12.77
C THR A 154 -12.90 -36.38 12.33
N LYS A 155 -11.83 -37.21 12.38
CA LYS A 155 -10.48 -36.79 11.93
C LYS A 155 -10.45 -36.24 10.52
N LYS A 156 -11.28 -36.78 9.60
CA LYS A 156 -11.41 -36.30 8.22
C LYS A 156 -12.01 -34.89 8.18
N GLU A 157 -13.07 -34.66 8.92
CA GLU A 157 -13.73 -33.35 9.01
C GLU A 157 -12.82 -32.31 9.67
N GLN A 158 -12.12 -32.66 10.74
CA GLN A 158 -11.11 -31.78 11.37
C GLN A 158 -10.06 -31.34 10.36
N LEU A 159 -9.55 -32.26 9.51
CA LEU A 159 -8.60 -31.94 8.47
C LEU A 159 -9.19 -30.98 7.41
N LEU A 160 -10.44 -31.16 7.01
CA LEU A 160 -11.10 -30.25 6.05
C LEU A 160 -11.31 -28.87 6.66
N ILE A 161 -11.75 -28.79 7.92
CA ILE A 161 -11.90 -27.53 8.65
C ILE A 161 -10.54 -26.81 8.78
N GLN A 162 -9.46 -27.56 9.12
CA GLN A 162 -8.14 -26.97 9.21
C GLN A 162 -7.67 -26.38 7.87
N ARG A 163 -7.89 -27.10 6.77
CA ARG A 163 -7.58 -26.59 5.42
C ARG A 163 -8.41 -25.34 5.05
N ASP A 164 -9.64 -25.25 5.52
CA ASP A 164 -10.50 -24.07 5.32
C ASP A 164 -9.97 -22.87 6.11
N ILE A 165 -9.55 -23.11 7.38
CA ILE A 165 -8.90 -22.10 8.21
C ILE A 165 -7.62 -21.60 7.53
N ASP A 166 -6.71 -22.49 7.12
CA ASP A 166 -5.44 -22.14 6.50
C ASP A 166 -5.63 -21.34 5.21
N ARG A 167 -6.67 -21.66 4.43
CA ARG A 167 -7.02 -20.91 3.22
C ARG A 167 -7.55 -19.52 3.56
N LEU A 168 -8.49 -19.43 4.50
CA LEU A 168 -9.09 -18.15 4.90
C LEU A 168 -8.06 -17.25 5.57
N ASP A 169 -7.18 -17.79 6.39
CA ASP A 169 -6.11 -17.02 7.04
C ASP A 169 -5.10 -16.49 6.03
N ARG A 170 -4.69 -17.29 5.08
CA ARG A 170 -3.84 -16.84 3.97
C ARG A 170 -4.49 -15.70 3.18
N ASP A 171 -5.80 -15.82 2.89
CA ASP A 171 -6.50 -14.89 2.01
C ASP A 171 -6.98 -13.62 2.75
N PHE A 172 -7.31 -13.72 4.05
CA PHE A 172 -7.93 -12.64 4.83
C PHE A 172 -7.24 -12.34 6.17
N GLY A 173 -6.24 -13.11 6.58
CA GLY A 173 -5.58 -12.92 7.89
C GLY A 173 -5.02 -11.50 8.07
N GLY A 174 -4.38 -10.95 7.05
CA GLY A 174 -3.83 -9.59 7.11
C GLY A 174 -4.87 -8.46 7.10
N VAL A 175 -6.10 -8.74 6.72
CA VAL A 175 -7.23 -7.78 6.70
C VAL A 175 -8.29 -8.10 7.76
N SER A 176 -8.00 -9.03 8.66
CA SER A 176 -8.94 -9.48 9.70
C SER A 176 -9.36 -8.36 10.67
N SER A 177 -8.54 -7.35 10.85
CA SER A 177 -8.83 -6.16 11.67
C SER A 177 -9.72 -5.12 10.99
N LEU A 178 -10.00 -5.26 9.69
CA LEU A 178 -10.83 -4.30 8.96
C LEU A 178 -12.30 -4.38 9.38
N THR A 179 -12.82 -3.30 9.88
CA THR A 179 -14.27 -3.13 10.15
C THR A 179 -14.99 -2.45 9.00
N ASN A 180 -14.29 -1.56 8.30
CA ASN A 180 -14.77 -0.79 7.15
C ASN A 180 -13.70 -0.76 6.06
N VAL A 181 -14.07 -0.29 4.88
CA VAL A 181 -13.16 -0.05 3.75
C VAL A 181 -12.05 0.91 4.17
N PRO A 182 -10.77 0.68 3.82
CA PRO A 182 -9.67 1.57 4.19
C PRO A 182 -9.82 2.94 3.54
N ALA A 183 -9.31 3.97 4.21
CA ALA A 183 -9.38 5.35 3.73
C ALA A 183 -8.23 5.72 2.78
N ALA A 184 -7.15 4.95 2.76
CA ALA A 184 -6.04 5.07 1.81
C ALA A 184 -5.36 3.71 1.64
N ILE A 185 -4.69 3.52 0.50
CA ILE A 185 -3.97 2.27 0.19
C ILE A 185 -2.54 2.61 -0.21
N VAL A 186 -1.57 1.88 0.36
CA VAL A 186 -0.16 1.92 -0.05
C VAL A 186 0.13 0.66 -0.84
N ILE A 187 0.53 0.81 -2.11
CA ILE A 187 0.77 -0.31 -3.04
C ILE A 187 2.25 -0.34 -3.43
N VAL A 188 2.84 -1.53 -3.44
CA VAL A 188 4.13 -1.78 -4.07
C VAL A 188 3.88 -2.53 -5.38
N ASP A 189 4.34 -1.95 -6.51
CA ASP A 189 4.10 -2.42 -7.86
C ASP A 189 2.61 -2.48 -8.26
N PRO A 190 2.02 -1.34 -8.62
CA PRO A 190 0.62 -1.27 -9.05
C PRO A 190 0.34 -2.02 -10.36
N ARG A 191 1.36 -2.34 -11.16
CA ARG A 191 1.20 -3.16 -12.36
C ARG A 191 0.83 -4.60 -12.00
N HIS A 192 1.48 -5.16 -10.97
CA HIS A 192 1.15 -6.48 -10.45
C HIS A 192 -0.19 -6.47 -9.72
N GLU A 193 -0.48 -5.39 -8.98
CA GLU A 193 -1.68 -5.21 -8.17
C GLU A 193 -2.79 -4.43 -8.89
N SER A 194 -2.88 -4.55 -10.21
CA SER A 194 -3.82 -3.79 -11.06
C SER A 194 -5.28 -3.94 -10.63
N MET A 195 -5.68 -5.10 -10.12
CA MET A 195 -7.04 -5.33 -9.60
C MET A 195 -7.32 -4.45 -8.38
N CYS A 196 -6.35 -4.33 -7.47
CA CYS A 196 -6.46 -3.46 -6.29
C CYS A 196 -6.61 -1.99 -6.71
N VAL A 197 -5.79 -1.53 -7.66
CA VAL A 197 -5.87 -0.15 -8.20
C VAL A 197 -7.24 0.11 -8.84
N LEU A 198 -7.74 -0.80 -9.68
CA LEU A 198 -9.06 -0.65 -10.31
C LEU A 198 -10.21 -0.58 -9.28
N GLU A 199 -10.16 -1.37 -8.23
CA GLU A 199 -11.16 -1.29 -7.16
C GLU A 199 -11.03 -0.01 -6.34
N ALA A 200 -9.81 0.45 -6.04
CA ALA A 200 -9.57 1.70 -5.34
C ALA A 200 -10.14 2.91 -6.12
N ILE A 201 -9.90 2.97 -7.45
CA ILE A 201 -10.47 3.99 -8.33
C ILE A 201 -12.00 3.98 -8.24
N ARG A 202 -12.64 2.81 -8.36
CA ARG A 202 -14.12 2.68 -8.30
C ARG A 202 -14.70 3.13 -6.96
N MET A 203 -13.95 2.95 -5.88
CA MET A 203 -14.37 3.32 -4.52
C MET A 203 -13.89 4.71 -4.11
N HIS A 204 -13.22 5.44 -5.02
CA HIS A 204 -12.61 6.75 -4.74
C HIS A 204 -11.68 6.74 -3.53
N ILE A 205 -10.91 5.65 -3.38
CA ILE A 205 -9.92 5.50 -2.31
C ILE A 205 -8.57 5.96 -2.85
N PRO A 206 -7.92 6.96 -2.25
CA PRO A 206 -6.63 7.45 -2.71
C PRO A 206 -5.55 6.38 -2.59
N VAL A 207 -4.73 6.30 -3.63
CA VAL A 207 -3.65 5.33 -3.78
C VAL A 207 -2.30 6.03 -3.73
N VAL A 208 -1.46 5.58 -2.81
CA VAL A 208 -0.02 5.86 -2.78
C VAL A 208 0.70 4.65 -3.33
N ALA A 209 1.57 4.80 -4.32
CA ALA A 209 2.23 3.62 -4.89
C ALA A 209 3.71 3.86 -5.21
N LEU A 210 4.56 2.86 -4.88
CA LEU A 210 5.88 2.74 -5.46
C LEU A 210 5.73 2.13 -6.86
N THR A 211 6.08 2.91 -7.88
CA THR A 211 5.87 2.55 -9.30
C THR A 211 7.19 2.55 -10.04
N ASN A 212 7.38 1.62 -10.96
CA ASN A 212 8.54 1.64 -11.84
C ASN A 212 8.18 2.22 -13.23
N THR A 213 9.13 2.27 -14.13
CA THR A 213 9.00 2.87 -15.47
C THR A 213 8.04 2.11 -16.41
N ASP A 214 7.63 0.90 -16.06
CA ASP A 214 6.71 0.05 -16.84
C ASP A 214 5.25 0.09 -16.37
N CYS A 215 4.95 0.90 -15.36
CA CYS A 215 3.60 1.07 -14.82
C CYS A 215 2.87 2.26 -15.45
N THR A 216 1.54 2.15 -15.58
CA THR A 216 0.70 3.32 -15.75
C THR A 216 0.60 4.11 -14.45
N LEU A 217 0.64 5.43 -14.53
CA LEU A 217 0.39 6.32 -13.38
C LEU A 217 -1.09 6.70 -13.27
N GLU A 218 -1.91 6.23 -14.20
CA GLU A 218 -3.34 6.52 -14.21
C GLU A 218 -4.05 5.86 -13.02
N GLY A 219 -4.83 6.65 -12.29
CA GLY A 219 -5.54 6.18 -11.10
C GLY A 219 -4.69 6.07 -9.83
N ILE A 220 -3.46 6.57 -9.85
CA ILE A 220 -2.57 6.65 -8.69
C ILE A 220 -2.48 8.11 -8.27
N ASP A 221 -3.00 8.46 -7.09
CA ASP A 221 -3.05 9.85 -6.63
C ASP A 221 -1.68 10.36 -6.18
N TYR A 222 -0.89 9.49 -5.56
CA TYR A 222 0.45 9.79 -5.07
C TYR A 222 1.47 8.78 -5.58
N PRO A 223 1.85 8.87 -6.87
CA PRO A 223 2.88 7.99 -7.42
C PRO A 223 4.25 8.39 -6.88
N VAL A 224 5.04 7.41 -6.47
CA VAL A 224 6.46 7.55 -6.17
C VAL A 224 7.19 6.73 -7.22
N VAL A 225 7.75 7.40 -8.23
CA VAL A 225 8.45 6.73 -9.33
C VAL A 225 9.84 6.33 -8.86
N GLY A 226 10.09 5.03 -8.80
CA GLY A 226 11.34 4.45 -8.29
C GLY A 226 11.44 2.98 -8.60
N ASN A 227 12.55 2.36 -8.24
CA ASN A 227 12.79 0.95 -8.44
C ASN A 227 11.93 0.09 -7.50
N ASP A 228 11.08 -0.76 -8.05
CA ASP A 228 10.27 -1.76 -7.33
C ASP A 228 10.76 -3.20 -7.56
N GLY A 229 11.80 -3.36 -8.41
CA GLY A 229 12.31 -4.67 -8.83
C GLY A 229 13.33 -5.28 -7.86
N SER A 230 13.73 -4.59 -6.80
CA SER A 230 14.66 -5.14 -5.81
C SER A 230 14.22 -4.84 -4.37
N ILE A 231 14.73 -5.62 -3.43
CA ILE A 231 14.34 -5.54 -2.02
C ILE A 231 14.81 -4.21 -1.37
N LYS A 232 16.00 -3.72 -1.72
CA LYS A 232 16.61 -2.55 -1.06
C LYS A 232 15.80 -1.25 -1.23
N PRO A 233 15.39 -0.84 -2.45
CA PRO A 233 14.56 0.36 -2.63
C PRO A 233 13.15 0.19 -2.08
N VAL A 234 12.55 -1.01 -2.17
CA VAL A 234 11.24 -1.27 -1.57
C VAL A 234 11.30 -1.19 -0.04
N ARG A 235 12.35 -1.74 0.57
CA ARG A 235 12.59 -1.60 2.02
C ARG A 235 12.71 -0.14 2.41
N PHE A 236 13.51 0.64 1.69
CA PHE A 236 13.66 2.07 1.95
C PHE A 236 12.31 2.80 1.88
N PHE A 237 11.49 2.52 0.86
CA PHE A 237 10.15 3.10 0.70
C PHE A 237 9.26 2.77 1.89
N LEU A 238 9.14 1.50 2.25
CA LEU A 238 8.25 1.05 3.33
C LEU A 238 8.73 1.49 4.71
N GLU A 239 10.04 1.46 4.99
CA GLU A 239 10.59 1.90 6.27
C GLU A 239 10.47 3.42 6.46
N THR A 240 10.63 4.19 5.39
CA THR A 240 10.41 5.64 5.44
C THR A 240 8.94 5.98 5.74
N ILE A 241 8.00 5.29 5.11
CA ILE A 241 6.56 5.43 5.43
C ILE A 241 6.30 5.00 6.89
N LYS A 242 6.87 3.87 7.31
CA LYS A 242 6.76 3.40 8.69
C LYS A 242 7.25 4.46 9.69
N ALA A 243 8.43 5.04 9.45
CA ALA A 243 8.97 6.09 10.31
C ALA A 243 8.05 7.31 10.38
N ALA A 244 7.49 7.75 9.24
CA ALA A 244 6.56 8.87 9.19
C ALA A 244 5.24 8.59 9.95
N LEU A 245 4.75 7.35 9.91
CA LEU A 245 3.50 6.96 10.58
C LEU A 245 3.68 6.58 12.06
N ALA A 246 4.91 6.29 12.50
CA ALA A 246 5.22 5.93 13.89
C ALA A 246 5.41 7.14 14.82
N VAL A 247 5.69 8.32 14.28
CA VAL A 247 6.03 9.54 15.06
C VAL A 247 4.83 10.10 15.87
N GLU A 248 3.61 9.59 15.66
CA GLU A 248 2.38 10.11 16.29
C GLU A 248 1.69 9.09 17.22
N ALA A 249 2.43 8.17 17.83
CA ALA A 249 1.89 7.24 18.82
C ALA A 249 2.16 7.71 20.26
#